data_30692a715c97036be79c5d0ad43a5125
#
_entry.id   30692a715c97036be79c5d0ad43a5125
#
_cell.length_a   1.000
_cell.length_b   1.000
_cell.length_c   1.000
_cell.angle_alpha   90.00
_cell.angle_beta   90.00
_cell.angle_gamma   90.00
#
_symmetry.space_group_name_H-M   'P 1'
#
loop_
_entity.id
_entity.type
_entity.pdbx_description
1 polymer ?
#
loop_
_entity_poly.entity_id
_entity_poly.type
_entity_poly.pdbx_seq_one_letter_code
_entity_poly.pdbx_strand_id
1 'polypeptide(L)'
;YREYRFITHNRNSPAHRFFESRYLDSVYMSYLNDPSYRDFYDQMLPDSVKSEYIAPEIRNFNGYWVNLKEYKGDYYLDDDWSWHISFHIADSVKTDLYMDGPYPRKIRTATMLPQGGILLHYHRADSLHSYKYDSLHIEAVDIQRGVYRLSGESDYFAAPAQAVHNFEIIQYANSTGDIF
;
A
#
# COMPACT_ATOMS: atom_id res chain seq x y z
N TYR A 1 1.30 -14.92 -20.83
CA TYR A 1 1.52 -15.64 -19.56
C TYR A 1 2.89 -15.23 -19.04
N ARG A 2 2.94 -14.57 -17.83
CA ARG A 2 4.19 -14.27 -17.14
C ARG A 2 4.55 -15.51 -16.34
N GLU A 3 5.72 -16.11 -16.58
CA GLU A 3 6.19 -17.26 -15.82
C GLU A 3 7.17 -16.78 -14.74
N TYR A 4 6.86 -17.05 -13.49
CA TYR A 4 7.76 -16.77 -12.37
C TYR A 4 8.84 -17.84 -12.30
N ARG A 5 10.11 -17.46 -12.34
CA ARG A 5 11.19 -18.43 -12.41
C ARG A 5 12.14 -18.45 -11.22
N PHE A 6 12.27 -17.35 -10.50
CA PHE A 6 13.29 -17.27 -9.47
C PHE A 6 12.74 -16.69 -8.19
N ILE A 7 13.06 -17.36 -7.10
CA ILE A 7 12.86 -16.89 -5.75
C ILE A 7 14.24 -16.60 -5.17
N THR A 8 14.45 -15.40 -4.67
CA THR A 8 15.73 -15.03 -4.06
C THR A 8 15.57 -14.89 -2.56
N HIS A 9 16.48 -15.55 -1.83
CA HIS A 9 16.59 -15.44 -0.38
C HIS A 9 17.51 -14.30 0.07
N ASN A 10 17.99 -13.48 -0.85
CA ASN A 10 18.94 -12.43 -0.55
C ASN A 10 18.28 -11.23 0.10
N ARG A 11 18.24 -11.20 1.43
CA ARG A 11 17.74 -10.07 2.24
C ARG A 11 18.52 -8.76 2.01
N ASN A 12 19.72 -8.82 1.46
CA ASN A 12 20.50 -7.65 1.06
C ASN A 12 20.25 -7.23 -0.39
N SER A 13 19.23 -7.80 -1.05
CA SER A 13 18.89 -7.41 -2.41
C SER A 13 18.50 -5.92 -2.48
N PRO A 14 18.66 -5.27 -3.63
CA PRO A 14 18.19 -3.89 -3.82
C PRO A 14 16.72 -3.71 -3.45
N ALA A 15 15.87 -4.70 -3.74
CA ALA A 15 14.44 -4.65 -3.40
C ALA A 15 14.22 -4.62 -1.89
N HIS A 16 14.83 -5.51 -1.10
CA HIS A 16 14.73 -5.45 0.36
C HIS A 16 15.25 -4.13 0.91
N ARG A 17 16.41 -3.65 0.43
CA ARG A 17 16.97 -2.36 0.84
C ARG A 17 16.08 -1.18 0.47
N PHE A 18 15.36 -1.27 -0.64
CA PHE A 18 14.39 -0.27 -1.06
C PHE A 18 13.27 -0.13 -0.03
N PHE A 19 12.69 -1.25 0.44
CA PHE A 19 11.62 -1.23 1.42
C PHE A 19 12.07 -0.86 2.84
N GLU A 20 13.29 -1.26 3.22
CA GLU A 20 13.87 -0.94 4.53
C GLU A 20 14.36 0.52 4.61
N SER A 21 14.56 1.17 3.48
CA SER A 21 15.19 2.49 3.43
C SER A 21 14.18 3.61 3.69
N ARG A 22 14.70 4.72 4.22
CA ARG A 22 14.02 6.03 4.25
C ARG A 22 13.72 6.59 2.84
N TYR A 23 13.97 5.79 1.81
CA TYR A 23 13.74 6.17 0.42
C TYR A 23 12.27 6.45 0.16
N LEU A 24 11.37 5.64 0.71
CA LEU A 24 9.92 5.84 0.60
C LEU A 24 9.50 7.20 1.16
N ASP A 25 10.01 7.54 2.36
CA ASP A 25 9.76 8.86 2.95
C ASP A 25 10.31 9.97 2.07
N SER A 26 11.50 9.81 1.51
CA SER A 26 12.13 10.85 0.68
C SER A 26 11.37 11.09 -0.62
N VAL A 27 10.88 10.06 -1.28
CA VAL A 27 10.05 10.18 -2.49
C VAL A 27 8.72 10.85 -2.17
N TYR A 28 8.03 10.39 -1.14
CA TYR A 28 6.78 10.99 -0.70
C TYR A 28 6.94 12.48 -0.34
N MET A 29 7.97 12.78 0.46
CA MET A 29 8.27 14.16 0.85
C MET A 29 8.71 15.03 -0.31
N SER A 30 9.31 14.47 -1.37
CA SER A 30 9.69 15.27 -2.55
C SER A 30 8.46 15.84 -3.26
N TYR A 31 7.37 15.08 -3.36
CA TYR A 31 6.11 15.60 -3.90
C TYR A 31 5.51 16.68 -3.00
N LEU A 32 5.46 16.45 -1.68
CA LEU A 32 4.88 17.43 -0.75
C LEU A 32 5.71 18.72 -0.61
N ASN A 33 6.99 18.69 -1.01
CA ASN A 33 7.85 19.88 -1.05
C ASN A 33 7.68 20.70 -2.34
N ASP A 34 7.04 20.13 -3.38
CA ASP A 34 6.64 20.90 -4.57
C ASP A 34 5.37 21.70 -4.26
N PRO A 35 5.42 23.05 -4.33
CA PRO A 35 4.26 23.88 -4.00
C PRO A 35 3.03 23.58 -4.84
N SER A 36 3.19 23.31 -6.14
CA SER A 36 2.07 23.01 -7.04
C SER A 36 1.39 21.71 -6.66
N TYR A 37 2.16 20.72 -6.28
CA TYR A 37 1.63 19.43 -5.83
C TYR A 37 0.98 19.55 -4.46
N ARG A 38 1.55 20.37 -3.58
CA ARG A 38 1.01 20.60 -2.25
C ARG A 38 -0.37 21.25 -2.31
N ASP A 39 -0.54 22.25 -3.16
CA ASP A 39 -1.84 22.89 -3.37
C ASP A 39 -2.89 21.88 -3.86
N PHE A 40 -2.52 20.98 -4.76
CA PHE A 40 -3.39 19.88 -5.21
C PHE A 40 -3.73 18.91 -4.08
N TYR A 41 -2.73 18.51 -3.31
CA TYR A 41 -2.90 17.60 -2.16
C TYR A 41 -3.84 18.20 -1.10
N ASP A 42 -3.66 19.48 -0.77
CA ASP A 42 -4.47 20.17 0.22
C ASP A 42 -5.93 20.35 -0.24
N GLN A 43 -6.16 20.52 -1.56
CA GLN A 43 -7.50 20.54 -2.13
C GLN A 43 -8.22 19.18 -2.00
N MET A 44 -7.50 18.07 -2.05
CA MET A 44 -8.06 16.73 -1.84
C MET A 44 -8.38 16.43 -0.38
N LEU A 45 -7.79 17.17 0.57
CA LEU A 45 -7.98 17.04 2.01
C LEU A 45 -8.44 18.35 2.65
N PRO A 46 -9.61 18.91 2.28
CA PRO A 46 -10.06 20.17 2.87
C PRO A 46 -10.29 20.02 4.38
N ASP A 47 -9.88 21.01 5.15
CA ASP A 47 -10.03 21.05 6.62
C ASP A 47 -11.48 20.90 7.11
N SER A 48 -12.44 21.23 6.24
CA SER A 48 -13.87 21.08 6.52
C SER A 48 -14.33 19.62 6.62
N VAL A 49 -13.57 18.69 6.01
CA VAL A 49 -13.91 17.26 5.99
C VAL A 49 -13.29 16.56 7.20
N LYS A 50 -14.14 16.17 8.15
CA LYS A 50 -13.73 15.51 9.40
C LYS A 50 -14.16 14.05 9.40
N SER A 51 -13.34 13.21 9.99
CA SER A 51 -13.70 11.81 10.26
C SER A 51 -14.86 11.73 11.26
N GLU A 52 -15.79 10.81 11.04
CA GLU A 52 -16.91 10.56 11.93
C GLU A 52 -16.53 9.63 13.08
N TYR A 53 -15.84 8.55 12.75
CA TYR A 53 -15.35 7.59 13.73
C TYR A 53 -14.07 6.91 13.23
N ILE A 54 -13.04 6.94 14.06
CA ILE A 54 -11.77 6.25 13.80
C ILE A 54 -11.45 5.37 15.02
N ALA A 55 -11.48 4.07 14.82
CA ALA A 55 -11.06 3.13 15.85
C ALA A 55 -9.60 3.41 16.25
N PRO A 56 -9.27 3.48 17.56
CA PRO A 56 -7.90 3.76 18.00
C PRO A 56 -6.86 2.78 17.45
N GLU A 57 -7.28 1.56 17.18
CA GLU A 57 -6.47 0.48 16.65
C GLU A 57 -6.00 0.71 15.20
N ILE A 58 -6.51 1.71 14.50
CA ILE A 58 -6.02 2.11 13.17
C ILE A 58 -4.51 2.37 13.19
N ARG A 59 -3.97 2.79 14.34
CA ARG A 59 -2.54 3.03 14.53
C ARG A 59 -1.69 1.80 14.24
N ASN A 60 -2.23 0.60 14.40
CA ASN A 60 -1.56 -0.65 14.08
C ASN A 60 -1.43 -0.87 12.57
N PHE A 61 -2.16 -0.09 11.77
CA PHE A 61 -2.16 -0.12 10.31
C PHE A 61 -1.41 1.08 9.70
N ASN A 62 -0.93 2.02 10.53
CA ASN A 62 -0.18 3.17 10.05
C ASN A 62 1.14 2.76 9.40
N GLY A 63 1.54 3.52 8.39
CA GLY A 63 2.76 3.32 7.64
C GLY A 63 2.52 2.92 6.19
N TYR A 64 3.62 2.58 5.50
CA TYR A 64 3.58 2.14 4.11
C TYR A 64 3.16 0.68 4.01
N TRP A 65 2.42 0.40 2.94
CA TRP A 65 1.95 -0.93 2.58
C TRP A 65 2.50 -1.31 1.22
N VAL A 66 2.98 -2.53 1.09
CA VAL A 66 3.58 -3.08 -0.12
C VAL A 66 2.74 -4.22 -0.67
N ASN A 67 2.65 -4.30 -1.98
CA ASN A 67 1.96 -5.38 -2.66
C ASN A 67 2.71 -6.70 -2.52
N LEU A 68 1.95 -7.78 -2.32
CA LEU A 68 2.46 -9.14 -2.35
C LEU A 68 1.89 -9.90 -3.55
N LYS A 69 2.69 -10.82 -4.07
CA LYS A 69 2.27 -11.81 -5.06
C LYS A 69 2.03 -13.14 -4.39
N GLU A 70 0.85 -13.70 -4.61
CA GLU A 70 0.60 -15.10 -4.29
C GLU A 70 1.14 -15.97 -5.43
N TYR A 71 1.94 -16.98 -5.07
CA TYR A 71 2.41 -17.98 -6.01
C TYR A 71 2.55 -19.33 -5.32
N LYS A 72 1.87 -20.34 -5.85
CA LYS A 72 1.87 -21.73 -5.32
C LYS A 72 1.49 -21.84 -3.82
N GLY A 73 0.58 -20.96 -3.37
CA GLY A 73 0.10 -20.96 -2.00
C GLY A 73 1.01 -20.26 -0.99
N ASP A 74 2.00 -19.51 -1.45
CA ASP A 74 2.85 -18.67 -0.61
C ASP A 74 2.91 -17.23 -1.15
N TYR A 75 3.45 -16.30 -0.35
CA TYR A 75 3.44 -14.86 -0.62
C TYR A 75 4.86 -14.32 -0.77
N TYR A 76 5.05 -13.45 -1.76
CA TYR A 76 6.35 -12.95 -2.19
C TYR A 76 6.29 -11.45 -2.48
N LEU A 77 7.43 -10.78 -2.33
CA LEU A 77 7.63 -9.45 -2.91
C LEU A 77 7.88 -9.58 -4.42
N ASP A 78 7.25 -8.71 -5.20
CA ASP A 78 7.50 -8.64 -6.63
C ASP A 78 8.80 -7.88 -6.90
N ASP A 79 9.65 -8.34 -7.81
CA ASP A 79 10.89 -7.64 -8.19
C ASP A 79 10.63 -6.45 -9.14
N ASP A 80 9.43 -6.33 -9.68
CA ASP A 80 9.02 -5.16 -10.43
C ASP A 80 8.71 -3.99 -9.50
N TRP A 81 9.69 -3.12 -9.31
CA TRP A 81 9.64 -1.98 -8.39
C TRP A 81 8.46 -1.02 -8.62
N SER A 82 7.91 -0.96 -9.82
CA SER A 82 6.79 -0.09 -10.15
C SER A 82 5.47 -0.46 -9.44
N TRP A 83 5.42 -1.65 -8.85
CA TRP A 83 4.24 -2.21 -8.19
C TRP A 83 4.40 -2.40 -6.68
N HIS A 84 5.53 -2.00 -6.11
CA HIS A 84 5.88 -2.34 -4.74
C HIS A 84 5.07 -1.60 -3.69
N ILE A 85 4.86 -0.31 -3.88
CA ILE A 85 4.17 0.51 -2.90
C ILE A 85 2.74 0.65 -3.35
N SER A 86 1.80 0.28 -2.49
CA SER A 86 0.40 0.46 -2.80
C SER A 86 -0.16 1.73 -2.16
N PHE A 87 0.10 1.95 -0.88
CA PHE A 87 -0.44 3.11 -0.17
C PHE A 87 0.29 3.34 1.16
N HIS A 88 -0.05 4.47 1.77
CA HIS A 88 0.33 4.84 3.12
C HIS A 88 -0.92 5.16 3.95
N ILE A 89 -0.97 4.72 5.20
CA ILE A 89 -1.99 5.11 6.16
C ILE A 89 -1.35 5.96 7.25
N ALA A 90 -1.95 7.11 7.52
CA ALA A 90 -1.59 7.97 8.65
C ALA A 90 -2.87 8.42 9.34
N ASP A 91 -3.15 7.87 10.51
CA ASP A 91 -4.32 8.14 11.35
C ASP A 91 -5.66 8.15 10.60
N SER A 92 -6.06 9.28 10.03
CA SER A 92 -7.33 9.45 9.35
C SER A 92 -7.22 9.69 7.84
N VAL A 93 -6.04 9.41 7.26
CA VAL A 93 -5.77 9.58 5.83
C VAL A 93 -5.15 8.32 5.27
N LYS A 94 -5.71 7.80 4.18
CA LYS A 94 -5.05 6.83 3.31
C LYS A 94 -4.56 7.56 2.07
N THR A 95 -3.32 7.36 1.71
CA THR A 95 -2.71 7.97 0.53
C THR A 95 -2.27 6.88 -0.44
N ASP A 96 -2.88 6.82 -1.61
CA ASP A 96 -2.44 5.96 -2.70
C ASP A 96 -1.17 6.52 -3.32
N LEU A 97 -0.20 5.65 -3.60
CA LEU A 97 1.11 6.04 -4.11
C LEU A 97 1.26 5.56 -5.54
N TYR A 98 1.09 6.47 -6.49
CA TYR A 98 1.25 6.22 -7.91
C TYR A 98 2.53 6.86 -8.44
N MET A 99 2.90 6.52 -9.67
CA MET A 99 4.11 7.06 -10.32
C MET A 99 4.04 8.57 -10.54
N ASP A 100 2.85 9.12 -10.66
CA ASP A 100 2.57 10.54 -10.88
C ASP A 100 2.30 11.32 -9.58
N GLY A 101 2.34 10.65 -8.44
CA GLY A 101 2.30 11.27 -7.13
C GLY A 101 1.40 10.56 -6.12
N PRO A 102 1.37 11.07 -4.88
CA PRO A 102 0.50 10.58 -3.81
C PRO A 102 -0.92 11.18 -3.93
N TYR A 103 -1.94 10.33 -3.80
CA TYR A 103 -3.36 10.70 -3.84
C TYR A 103 -4.02 10.41 -2.49
N PRO A 104 -4.20 11.44 -1.64
CA PRO A 104 -4.76 11.25 -0.31
C PRO A 104 -6.29 11.14 -0.35
N ARG A 105 -6.82 10.32 0.53
CA ARG A 105 -8.26 10.22 0.80
C ARG A 105 -8.53 10.29 2.30
N LYS A 106 -9.45 11.16 2.69
CA LYS A 106 -9.89 11.25 4.08
C LYS A 106 -10.71 10.03 4.46
N ILE A 107 -10.30 9.35 5.51
CA ILE A 107 -11.06 8.25 6.09
C ILE A 107 -12.23 8.84 6.88
N ARG A 108 -13.45 8.47 6.51
CA ARG A 108 -14.68 8.84 7.22
C ARG A 108 -14.86 8.01 8.46
N THR A 109 -14.80 6.69 8.29
CA THR A 109 -14.85 5.75 9.41
C THR A 109 -13.80 4.65 9.27
N ALA A 110 -13.25 4.23 10.39
CA ALA A 110 -12.38 3.06 10.49
C ALA A 110 -12.90 2.14 11.60
N THR A 111 -13.25 0.91 11.25
CA THR A 111 -13.87 -0.05 12.17
C THR A 111 -13.08 -1.35 12.15
N MET A 112 -12.76 -1.87 13.34
CA MET A 112 -12.07 -3.15 13.44
C MET A 112 -12.95 -4.29 12.95
N LEU A 113 -12.37 -5.17 12.17
CA LEU A 113 -12.98 -6.43 11.73
C LEU A 113 -12.65 -7.55 12.71
N PRO A 114 -13.49 -8.59 12.78
CA PRO A 114 -13.11 -9.83 13.44
C PRO A 114 -11.76 -10.34 12.90
N GLN A 115 -11.00 -11.02 13.74
CA GLN A 115 -9.70 -11.63 13.37
C GLN A 115 -8.55 -10.62 13.10
N GLY A 116 -8.69 -9.36 13.52
CA GLY A 116 -7.58 -8.41 13.49
C GLY A 116 -7.43 -7.62 12.20
N GLY A 117 -8.48 -7.55 11.38
CA GLY A 117 -8.54 -6.67 10.21
C GLY A 117 -9.17 -5.31 10.51
N ILE A 118 -9.27 -4.45 9.50
CA ILE A 118 -9.90 -3.14 9.57
C ILE A 118 -10.70 -2.83 8.30
N LEU A 119 -11.86 -2.21 8.48
CA LEU A 119 -12.70 -1.65 7.41
C LEU A 119 -12.58 -0.14 7.42
N LEU A 120 -12.12 0.43 6.32
CA LEU A 120 -12.03 1.86 6.09
C LEU A 120 -13.15 2.28 5.14
N HIS A 121 -13.94 3.30 5.51
CA HIS A 121 -14.81 4.02 4.60
C HIS A 121 -14.25 5.42 4.37
N TYR A 122 -14.32 5.89 3.13
CA TYR A 122 -13.81 7.19 2.74
C TYR A 122 -14.93 8.21 2.60
N HIS A 123 -14.59 9.48 2.74
CA HIS A 123 -15.47 10.53 2.25
C HIS A 123 -15.55 10.45 0.73
N ARG A 124 -16.76 10.64 0.19
CA ARG A 124 -16.94 10.81 -1.25
C ARG A 124 -16.16 12.05 -1.68
N ALA A 125 -15.26 11.88 -2.64
CA ALA A 125 -14.65 13.01 -3.30
C ALA A 125 -15.71 13.75 -4.10
N ASP A 126 -15.75 15.07 -3.97
CA ASP A 126 -16.53 15.90 -4.86
C ASP A 126 -16.05 15.71 -6.30
N SER A 127 -16.99 15.72 -7.21
CA SER A 127 -17.04 15.48 -8.65
C SER A 127 -15.77 15.47 -9.54
N LEU A 128 -14.62 15.89 -9.07
CA LEU A 128 -13.38 15.94 -9.87
C LEU A 128 -12.60 14.59 -9.88
N HIS A 129 -12.77 13.77 -8.84
CA HIS A 129 -12.11 12.47 -8.72
C HIS A 129 -13.14 11.46 -8.21
N SER A 130 -13.96 10.92 -9.12
CA SER A 130 -14.89 9.84 -8.78
C SER A 130 -14.12 8.54 -8.55
N TYR A 131 -13.60 8.35 -7.34
CA TYR A 131 -13.16 7.02 -6.94
C TYR A 131 -14.36 6.06 -7.03
N LYS A 132 -14.17 4.99 -7.76
CA LYS A 132 -15.20 3.97 -7.99
C LYS A 132 -15.64 3.28 -6.69
N TYR A 133 -14.78 3.33 -5.69
CA TYR A 133 -14.94 2.61 -4.43
C TYR A 133 -14.85 3.58 -3.26
N ASP A 134 -15.72 3.38 -2.28
CA ASP A 134 -15.84 4.18 -1.07
C ASP A 134 -15.34 3.46 0.20
N SER A 135 -14.82 2.26 0.04
CA SER A 135 -14.34 1.45 1.15
C SER A 135 -13.16 0.55 0.78
N LEU A 136 -12.34 0.24 1.78
CA LEU A 136 -11.26 -0.74 1.73
C LEU A 136 -11.36 -1.67 2.93
N HIS A 137 -11.40 -2.97 2.67
CA HIS A 137 -11.26 -4.01 3.68
C HIS A 137 -9.80 -4.47 3.72
N ILE A 138 -9.20 -4.47 4.88
CA ILE A 138 -7.87 -5.02 5.16
C ILE A 138 -8.09 -6.19 6.11
N GLU A 139 -8.07 -7.41 5.59
CA GLU A 139 -8.34 -8.64 6.33
C GLU A 139 -7.04 -9.39 6.61
N ALA A 140 -6.83 -9.78 7.87
CA ALA A 140 -5.65 -10.57 8.22
C ALA A 140 -5.74 -11.99 7.65
N VAL A 141 -4.70 -12.41 6.93
CA VAL A 141 -4.54 -13.76 6.37
C VAL A 141 -3.50 -14.55 7.16
N ASP A 142 -2.34 -13.96 7.37
CA ASP A 142 -1.26 -14.51 8.20
C ASP A 142 -0.66 -13.36 9.04
N ILE A 143 -1.18 -13.19 10.24
CA ILE A 143 -0.76 -12.11 11.15
C ILE A 143 0.71 -12.26 11.53
N GLN A 144 1.20 -13.49 11.70
CA GLN A 144 2.58 -13.72 12.13
C GLN A 144 3.59 -13.26 11.07
N ARG A 145 3.26 -13.44 9.80
CA ARG A 145 4.06 -12.97 8.69
C ARG A 145 3.72 -11.54 8.26
N GLY A 146 2.57 -11.01 8.68
CA GLY A 146 2.09 -9.70 8.25
C GLY A 146 1.42 -9.73 6.87
N VAL A 147 0.72 -10.82 6.52
CA VAL A 147 -0.02 -10.93 5.26
C VAL A 147 -1.46 -10.52 5.47
N TYR A 148 -1.92 -9.61 4.63
CA TYR A 148 -3.31 -9.15 4.60
C TYR A 148 -3.88 -9.24 3.20
N ARG A 149 -5.17 -9.57 3.10
CA ARG A 149 -5.96 -9.45 1.88
C ARG A 149 -6.65 -8.10 1.87
N LEU A 150 -6.53 -7.39 0.79
CA LEU A 150 -7.21 -6.13 0.56
C LEU A 150 -8.33 -6.34 -0.45
N SER A 151 -9.53 -5.85 -0.13
CA SER A 151 -10.69 -5.94 -1.01
C SER A 151 -11.55 -4.67 -0.94
N GLY A 152 -12.40 -4.47 -1.96
CA GLY A 152 -13.22 -3.28 -2.14
C GLY A 152 -12.73 -2.46 -3.34
N GLU A 153 -11.55 -1.91 -3.33
CA GLU A 153 -10.95 -1.16 -4.45
C GLU A 153 -10.38 -2.11 -5.52
N SER A 154 -9.69 -3.12 -5.09
CA SER A 154 -9.16 -4.25 -5.86
C SER A 154 -8.96 -5.42 -4.92
N ASP A 155 -8.78 -6.61 -5.45
CA ASP A 155 -8.55 -7.81 -4.66
C ASP A 155 -7.08 -8.23 -4.83
N TYR A 156 -6.27 -8.02 -3.79
CA TYR A 156 -4.85 -8.35 -3.79
C TYR A 156 -4.34 -8.57 -2.37
N PHE A 157 -3.12 -9.08 -2.25
CA PHE A 157 -2.43 -9.25 -0.97
C PHE A 157 -1.42 -8.14 -0.75
N ALA A 158 -1.25 -7.74 0.49
CA ALA A 158 -0.27 -6.73 0.89
C ALA A 158 0.29 -7.01 2.28
N ALA A 159 1.39 -6.36 2.58
CA ALA A 159 2.02 -6.36 3.90
C ALA A 159 2.40 -4.95 4.33
N PRO A 160 2.42 -4.65 5.63
CA PRO A 160 3.08 -3.45 6.13
C PRO A 160 4.57 -3.47 5.75
N ALA A 161 5.13 -2.34 5.35
CA ALA A 161 6.52 -2.26 4.91
C ALA A 161 7.53 -2.77 5.96
N GLN A 162 7.22 -2.65 7.26
CA GLN A 162 8.05 -3.21 8.31
C GLN A 162 8.10 -4.75 8.33
N ALA A 163 7.17 -5.43 7.66
CA ALA A 163 7.12 -6.89 7.57
C ALA A 163 7.81 -7.45 6.31
N VAL A 164 8.39 -6.61 5.44
CA VAL A 164 8.96 -7.04 4.15
C VAL A 164 10.10 -8.08 4.32
N HIS A 165 10.79 -8.06 5.45
CA HIS A 165 11.84 -9.03 5.77
C HIS A 165 11.32 -10.47 5.98
N ASN A 166 10.00 -10.65 6.10
CA ASN A 166 9.36 -11.96 6.20
C ASN A 166 9.12 -12.62 4.84
N PHE A 167 9.39 -11.91 3.73
CA PHE A 167 9.08 -12.36 2.38
C PHE A 167 10.33 -12.50 1.54
N GLU A 168 10.29 -13.49 0.66
CA GLU A 168 11.25 -13.64 -0.41
C GLU A 168 10.80 -12.85 -1.63
N ILE A 169 11.70 -12.62 -2.56
CA ILE A 169 11.43 -11.89 -3.80
C ILE A 169 11.18 -12.90 -4.90
N ILE A 170 10.09 -12.72 -5.64
CA ILE A 170 9.81 -13.47 -6.85
C ILE A 170 10.10 -12.60 -8.08
N GLN A 171 10.88 -13.15 -9.02
CA GLN A 171 11.30 -12.46 -10.22
C GLN A 171 10.60 -13.03 -11.44
N TYR A 172 10.35 -12.16 -12.42
CA TYR A 172 9.88 -12.57 -13.73
C TYR A 172 11.07 -12.92 -14.63
N ALA A 173 10.92 -13.99 -15.40
CA ALA A 173 11.75 -14.20 -16.57
C ALA A 173 10.91 -13.92 -17.82
N ASN A 174 11.48 -13.23 -18.79
CA ASN A 174 10.86 -13.12 -20.11
C ASN A 174 10.98 -14.45 -20.87
N SER A 175 10.34 -14.53 -22.05
CA SER A 175 10.39 -15.71 -22.93
C SER A 175 11.79 -16.04 -23.45
N THR A 176 12.75 -15.10 -23.38
CA THR A 176 14.15 -15.28 -23.78
C THR A 176 15.05 -15.73 -22.64
N GLY A 177 14.55 -15.72 -21.40
CA GLY A 177 15.32 -16.14 -20.22
C GLY A 177 16.17 -15.02 -19.63
N ASP A 178 16.07 -13.79 -20.15
CA ASP A 178 16.75 -12.64 -19.54
C ASP A 178 16.02 -12.21 -18.26
N ILE A 179 16.78 -11.96 -17.22
CA ILE A 179 16.33 -11.41 -15.96
C ILE A 179 16.43 -9.89 -16.09
N PHE A 180 15.38 -9.17 -15.78
CA PHE A 180 15.35 -7.70 -15.74
C PHE A 180 15.63 -7.20 -14.34
#